data_4fabed8bbaf003bc8764e2647206f6d6
#
_entry.id   4fabed8bbaf003bc8764e2647206f6d6
#
_cell.length_a   1.000
_cell.length_b   1.000
_cell.length_c   1.000
_cell.angle_alpha   90.00
_cell.angle_beta   90.00
_cell.angle_gamma   90.00
#
_symmetry.space_group_name_H-M   'P 1'
#
loop_
_entity.id
_entity.type
_entity.pdbx_description
1 polymer ?
#
loop_
_entity_poly.entity_id
_entity_poly.type
_entity_poly.pdbx_seq_one_letter_code
_entity_poly.pdbx_strand_id
1 'polypeptide(L)'
;MPHNSTQPYTTLHNPIIVAVDGYSSCGKSTIAKALAKYANYIYVDTGAMYRATALYAQRAGLSEHLEKVVELLKDIHISFIQTPNGQHVTLNGEDVESQIRTLEIGNLASHISTIKEVRSFLVAGQQAMGEQKGIVMDGRDIGTVVFPNAELKLFLTASPEVRAERRFKELQAKGENPVFAEVLRDTNDRDYRDTHRAESPLRQAEDAIVVDNSQMTREEQMEHIIEIFDRATR
;
A
#
# COMPACT_ATOMS: atom_id res chain seq x y z
N MET A 1 5.04 -4.85 47.67
CA MET A 1 4.82 -3.97 46.52
C MET A 1 5.94 -4.19 45.53
N PRO A 2 5.76 -4.89 44.40
CA PRO A 2 6.71 -4.83 43.31
C PRO A 2 6.15 -3.91 42.24
N HIS A 3 6.87 -2.83 41.98
CA HIS A 3 6.67 -1.98 40.80
C HIS A 3 7.11 -2.76 39.55
N ASN A 4 6.16 -3.18 38.76
CA ASN A 4 6.41 -3.73 37.46
C ASN A 4 6.23 -2.61 36.42
N SER A 5 7.27 -1.80 36.25
CA SER A 5 7.36 -0.82 35.15
C SER A 5 8.05 -1.46 33.97
N THR A 6 7.27 -2.17 33.15
CA THR A 6 7.69 -2.50 31.78
C THR A 6 7.64 -1.22 30.97
N GLN A 7 8.73 -0.46 30.96
CA GLN A 7 8.95 0.55 29.94
C GLN A 7 9.19 -0.14 28.60
N PRO A 8 8.51 0.28 27.52
CA PRO A 8 8.83 -0.23 26.19
C PRO A 8 10.24 0.22 25.83
N TYR A 9 11.03 -0.72 25.33
CA TYR A 9 12.37 -0.48 24.81
C TYR A 9 12.27 0.53 23.66
N THR A 10 12.49 1.80 23.95
CA THR A 10 12.78 2.82 22.95
C THR A 10 14.23 2.64 22.52
N THR A 11 14.49 1.72 21.62
CA THR A 11 15.72 1.76 20.84
C THR A 11 15.63 3.03 20.01
N LEU A 12 16.52 3.99 20.30
CA LEU A 12 16.71 5.22 19.52
C LEU A 12 17.32 4.84 18.16
N HIS A 13 16.51 4.27 17.29
CA HIS A 13 16.90 4.09 15.89
C HIS A 13 16.78 5.45 15.20
N ASN A 14 17.77 5.81 14.40
CA ASN A 14 17.60 6.93 13.48
C ASN A 14 16.41 6.64 12.57
N PRO A 15 15.45 7.57 12.44
CA PRO A 15 14.29 7.33 11.62
C PRO A 15 14.70 7.09 10.15
N ILE A 16 14.18 6.04 9.56
CA ILE A 16 14.44 5.65 8.17
C ILE A 16 13.14 5.68 7.35
N ILE A 17 13.28 5.58 6.04
CA ILE A 17 12.18 5.32 5.11
C ILE A 17 12.17 3.82 4.83
N VAL A 18 11.01 3.18 5.02
CA VAL A 18 10.78 1.79 4.65
C VAL A 18 9.83 1.74 3.46
N ALA A 19 10.33 1.28 2.32
CA ALA A 19 9.56 1.06 1.10
C ALA A 19 9.09 -0.41 1.05
N VAL A 20 7.78 -0.64 0.88
CA VAL A 20 7.19 -1.99 0.80
C VAL A 20 6.47 -2.14 -0.52
N ASP A 21 7.12 -2.74 -1.51
CA ASP A 21 6.56 -3.01 -2.83
C ASP A 21 6.16 -4.48 -3.00
N GLY A 22 5.42 -4.78 -4.05
CA GLY A 22 5.06 -6.15 -4.42
C GLY A 22 3.66 -6.28 -5.01
N TYR A 23 3.30 -7.50 -5.35
CA TYR A 23 2.06 -7.83 -6.07
C TYR A 23 0.79 -7.58 -5.25
N SER A 24 -0.35 -7.54 -5.94
CA SER A 24 -1.67 -7.45 -5.28
C SER A 24 -1.90 -8.66 -4.37
N SER A 25 -2.59 -8.45 -3.25
CA SER A 25 -2.98 -9.51 -2.29
C SER A 25 -1.81 -10.31 -1.67
N CYS A 26 -0.56 -9.84 -1.75
CA CYS A 26 0.57 -10.47 -1.05
C CYS A 26 0.73 -10.04 0.41
N GLY A 27 -0.20 -9.22 0.96
CA GLY A 27 -0.21 -8.86 2.39
C GLY A 27 0.59 -7.60 2.74
N LYS A 28 1.06 -6.80 1.76
CA LYS A 28 1.86 -5.57 1.99
C LYS A 28 1.29 -4.66 3.08
N SER A 29 0.05 -4.26 2.94
CA SER A 29 -0.56 -3.30 3.87
C SER A 29 -0.68 -3.85 5.30
N THR A 30 -0.89 -5.16 5.46
CA THR A 30 -0.91 -5.81 6.77
C THR A 30 0.44 -5.73 7.44
N ILE A 31 1.51 -6.06 6.69
CA ILE A 31 2.90 -6.02 7.16
C ILE A 31 3.34 -4.59 7.41
N ALA A 32 3.10 -3.69 6.45
CA ALA A 32 3.52 -2.30 6.56
C ALA A 32 2.88 -1.61 7.77
N LYS A 33 1.59 -1.87 8.05
CA LYS A 33 0.91 -1.40 9.27
C LYS A 33 1.54 -1.96 10.54
N ALA A 34 1.80 -3.26 10.57
CA ALA A 34 2.37 -3.92 11.75
C ALA A 34 3.81 -3.43 12.00
N LEU A 35 4.62 -3.30 10.95
CA LEU A 35 5.98 -2.78 11.04
C LEU A 35 6.01 -1.31 11.48
N ALA A 36 5.14 -0.46 10.93
CA ALA A 36 5.02 0.94 11.34
C ALA A 36 4.65 1.06 12.82
N LYS A 37 3.73 0.22 13.30
CA LYS A 37 3.39 0.15 14.74
C LYS A 37 4.57 -0.30 15.59
N TYR A 38 5.32 -1.33 15.15
CA TYR A 38 6.50 -1.83 15.84
C TYR A 38 7.59 -0.75 15.97
N ALA A 39 7.88 -0.07 14.85
CA ALA A 39 8.89 0.96 14.76
C ALA A 39 8.47 2.32 15.34
N ASN A 40 7.20 2.50 15.69
CA ASN A 40 6.58 3.80 16.01
C ASN A 40 6.73 4.80 14.86
N TYR A 41 6.53 4.32 13.62
CA TYR A 41 6.59 5.09 12.38
C TYR A 41 5.20 5.40 11.84
N ILE A 42 5.13 6.37 10.93
CA ILE A 42 3.91 6.68 10.18
C ILE A 42 3.72 5.62 9.10
N TYR A 43 2.50 5.06 9.00
CA TYR A 43 2.12 4.20 7.88
C TYR A 43 1.43 5.00 6.78
N VAL A 44 1.73 4.71 5.51
CA VAL A 44 1.05 5.30 4.35
C VAL A 44 0.65 4.23 3.34
N ASP A 45 -0.67 4.10 3.10
CA ASP A 45 -1.28 3.26 2.05
C ASP A 45 -1.37 4.08 0.74
N THR A 46 -0.39 3.94 -0.16
CA THR A 46 -0.47 4.66 -1.44
C THR A 46 -1.62 4.15 -2.32
N GLY A 47 -1.98 2.88 -2.19
CA GLY A 47 -3.15 2.33 -2.88
C GLY A 47 -4.45 3.03 -2.47
N ALA A 48 -4.56 3.47 -1.22
CA ALA A 48 -5.70 4.28 -0.77
C ALA A 48 -5.71 5.67 -1.43
N MET A 49 -4.54 6.28 -1.68
CA MET A 49 -4.45 7.55 -2.40
C MET A 49 -4.99 7.43 -3.84
N TYR A 50 -4.58 6.39 -4.58
CA TYR A 50 -5.12 6.12 -5.92
C TYR A 50 -6.62 5.84 -5.90
N ARG A 51 -7.12 5.14 -4.88
CA ARG A 51 -8.56 4.88 -4.71
C ARG A 51 -9.34 6.14 -4.36
N ALA A 52 -8.81 7.03 -3.54
CA ALA A 52 -9.43 8.33 -3.26
C ALA A 52 -9.52 9.18 -4.52
N THR A 53 -8.47 9.19 -5.36
CA THR A 53 -8.51 9.86 -6.67
C THR A 53 -9.54 9.22 -7.60
N ALA A 54 -9.65 7.88 -7.60
CA ALA A 54 -10.67 7.17 -8.40
C ALA A 54 -12.10 7.48 -7.93
N LEU A 55 -12.31 7.55 -6.61
CA LEU A 55 -13.60 7.96 -6.04
C LEU A 55 -13.95 9.40 -6.45
N TYR A 56 -12.97 10.31 -6.45
CA TYR A 56 -13.19 11.67 -6.93
C TYR A 56 -13.61 11.70 -8.40
N ALA A 57 -12.91 10.94 -9.26
CA ALA A 57 -13.27 10.82 -10.68
C ALA A 57 -14.67 10.24 -10.86
N GLN A 58 -15.04 9.21 -10.10
CA GLN A 58 -16.38 8.60 -10.13
C GLN A 58 -17.47 9.63 -9.73
N ARG A 59 -17.24 10.37 -8.64
CA ARG A 59 -18.18 11.42 -8.18
C ARG A 59 -18.33 12.55 -9.20
N ALA A 60 -17.28 12.82 -9.97
CA ALA A 60 -17.31 13.79 -11.07
C ALA A 60 -17.94 13.24 -12.36
N GLY A 61 -18.43 11.99 -12.37
CA GLY A 61 -19.03 11.36 -13.55
C GLY A 61 -18.02 10.94 -14.62
N LEU A 62 -16.74 10.74 -14.24
CA LEU A 62 -15.64 10.45 -15.17
C LEU A 62 -15.27 8.97 -15.23
N SER A 63 -16.12 8.05 -14.76
CA SER A 63 -15.79 6.60 -14.71
C SER A 63 -15.42 6.03 -16.09
N GLU A 64 -16.02 6.53 -17.18
CA GLU A 64 -15.75 6.11 -18.56
C GLU A 64 -14.67 6.99 -19.25
N HIS A 65 -14.19 8.05 -18.58
CA HIS A 65 -13.27 9.06 -19.12
C HIS A 65 -12.24 9.45 -18.06
N LEU A 66 -11.56 8.47 -17.48
CA LEU A 66 -10.64 8.67 -16.35
C LEU A 66 -9.48 9.62 -16.68
N GLU A 67 -9.09 9.72 -17.96
CA GLU A 67 -8.05 10.64 -18.42
C GLU A 67 -8.38 12.11 -18.10
N LYS A 68 -9.68 12.47 -18.06
CA LYS A 68 -10.15 13.83 -17.75
C LYS A 68 -9.94 14.22 -16.28
N VAL A 69 -9.68 13.28 -15.39
CA VAL A 69 -9.39 13.61 -13.98
C VAL A 69 -8.15 14.49 -13.84
N VAL A 70 -7.27 14.48 -14.84
CA VAL A 70 -6.06 15.32 -14.87
C VAL A 70 -6.39 16.81 -14.69
N GLU A 71 -7.49 17.29 -15.29
CA GLU A 71 -7.93 18.68 -15.18
C GLU A 71 -8.39 19.06 -13.76
N LEU A 72 -8.75 18.04 -12.95
CA LEU A 72 -9.31 18.20 -11.61
C LEU A 72 -8.29 17.90 -10.49
N LEU A 73 -7.06 17.49 -10.81
CA LEU A 73 -6.05 17.10 -9.81
C LEU A 73 -5.78 18.21 -8.79
N LYS A 74 -5.81 19.47 -9.21
CA LYS A 74 -5.63 20.65 -8.34
C LYS A 74 -6.70 20.77 -7.24
N ASP A 75 -7.87 20.17 -7.44
CA ASP A 75 -9.00 20.21 -6.54
C ASP A 75 -9.03 18.98 -5.61
N ILE A 76 -8.06 18.08 -5.72
CA ILE A 76 -7.93 16.85 -4.94
C ILE A 76 -6.94 17.09 -3.81
N HIS A 77 -7.42 16.99 -2.57
CA HIS A 77 -6.60 16.96 -1.38
C HIS A 77 -6.81 15.65 -0.63
N ILE A 78 -5.72 14.85 -0.53
CA ILE A 78 -5.74 13.55 0.15
C ILE A 78 -4.87 13.66 1.40
N SER A 79 -5.42 13.23 2.54
CA SER A 79 -4.68 13.11 3.79
C SER A 79 -5.10 11.87 4.57
N PHE A 80 -4.39 11.59 5.67
CA PHE A 80 -4.66 10.47 6.55
C PHE A 80 -4.99 10.97 7.94
N ILE A 81 -6.00 10.37 8.58
CA ILE A 81 -6.39 10.66 9.96
C ILE A 81 -6.31 9.38 10.79
N GLN A 82 -5.96 9.53 12.08
CA GLN A 82 -6.04 8.43 13.04
C GLN A 82 -7.43 8.39 13.65
N THR A 83 -8.03 7.21 13.65
CA THR A 83 -9.34 6.94 14.27
C THR A 83 -9.21 5.79 15.28
N PRO A 84 -10.19 5.56 16.15
CA PRO A 84 -10.19 4.37 17.03
C PRO A 84 -10.12 3.05 16.26
N ASN A 85 -10.57 3.03 15.00
CA ASN A 85 -10.57 1.86 14.13
C ASN A 85 -9.30 1.73 13.26
N GLY A 86 -8.31 2.62 13.46
CA GLY A 86 -7.07 2.68 12.71
C GLY A 86 -6.96 3.93 11.84
N GLN A 87 -5.99 3.93 10.94
CA GLN A 87 -5.79 5.03 10.01
C GLN A 87 -6.84 4.99 8.89
N HIS A 88 -7.48 6.12 8.66
CA HIS A 88 -8.41 6.35 7.55
C HIS A 88 -7.85 7.38 6.57
N VAL A 89 -8.23 7.26 5.30
CA VAL A 89 -7.92 8.26 4.29
C VAL A 89 -9.06 9.27 4.17
N THR A 90 -8.70 10.53 4.00
CA THR A 90 -9.66 11.61 3.72
C THR A 90 -9.46 12.16 2.31
N LEU A 91 -10.57 12.54 1.68
CA LEU A 91 -10.62 13.23 0.40
C LEU A 91 -11.30 14.56 0.61
N ASN A 92 -10.59 15.67 0.39
CA ASN A 92 -11.09 17.03 0.62
C ASN A 92 -11.69 17.23 2.02
N GLY A 93 -11.08 16.58 3.04
CA GLY A 93 -11.53 16.64 4.43
C GLY A 93 -12.63 15.64 4.81
N GLU A 94 -13.24 14.93 3.87
CA GLU A 94 -14.23 13.87 4.13
C GLU A 94 -13.52 12.52 4.36
N ASP A 95 -13.91 11.77 5.41
CA ASP A 95 -13.48 10.38 5.60
C ASP A 95 -14.15 9.49 4.55
N VAL A 96 -13.33 8.94 3.67
CA VAL A 96 -13.79 8.09 2.56
C VAL A 96 -13.32 6.64 2.68
N GLU A 97 -12.77 6.24 3.83
CA GLU A 97 -12.15 4.92 4.01
C GLU A 97 -13.08 3.76 3.58
N SER A 98 -14.34 3.77 4.00
CA SER A 98 -15.31 2.73 3.63
C SER A 98 -15.65 2.75 2.14
N GLN A 99 -15.74 3.93 1.54
CA GLN A 99 -16.17 4.11 0.15
C GLN A 99 -15.09 3.65 -0.84
N ILE A 100 -13.81 3.83 -0.49
CA ILE A 100 -12.70 3.44 -1.37
C ILE A 100 -12.37 1.94 -1.32
N ARG A 101 -12.99 1.15 -0.45
CA ARG A 101 -12.69 -0.30 -0.30
C ARG A 101 -13.61 -1.20 -1.12
N THR A 102 -14.41 -0.64 -2.02
CA THR A 102 -15.25 -1.40 -2.96
C THR A 102 -14.42 -2.00 -4.10
N LEU A 103 -14.95 -3.05 -4.73
CA LEU A 103 -14.33 -3.67 -5.91
C LEU A 103 -14.27 -2.68 -7.08
N GLU A 104 -15.36 -1.94 -7.30
CA GLU A 104 -15.48 -0.93 -8.37
C GLU A 104 -14.38 0.12 -8.25
N ILE A 105 -14.24 0.77 -7.09
CA ILE A 105 -13.18 1.77 -6.86
C ILE A 105 -11.80 1.14 -6.98
N GLY A 106 -11.63 -0.12 -6.56
CA GLY A 106 -10.37 -0.85 -6.73
C GLY A 106 -9.98 -1.02 -8.21
N ASN A 107 -10.96 -1.27 -9.09
CA ASN A 107 -10.75 -1.40 -10.53
C ASN A 107 -10.46 -0.03 -11.17
N LEU A 108 -11.25 0.99 -10.86
CA LEU A 108 -10.99 2.36 -11.32
C LEU A 108 -9.60 2.84 -10.91
N ALA A 109 -9.18 2.58 -9.67
CA ALA A 109 -7.84 2.94 -9.17
C ALA A 109 -6.72 2.23 -9.94
N SER A 110 -6.93 0.98 -10.35
CA SER A 110 -5.97 0.26 -11.21
C SER A 110 -5.81 0.93 -12.57
N HIS A 111 -6.91 1.41 -13.19
CA HIS A 111 -6.85 2.14 -14.45
C HIS A 111 -6.26 3.54 -14.28
N ILE A 112 -6.70 4.29 -13.27
CA ILE A 112 -6.21 5.66 -13.03
C ILE A 112 -4.70 5.68 -12.73
N SER A 113 -4.18 4.58 -12.16
CA SER A 113 -2.75 4.43 -11.87
C SER A 113 -1.86 4.31 -13.11
N THR A 114 -2.44 4.17 -14.30
CA THR A 114 -1.70 4.17 -15.57
C THR A 114 -1.54 5.59 -16.16
N ILE A 115 -2.28 6.58 -15.63
CA ILE A 115 -2.26 7.96 -16.11
C ILE A 115 -1.06 8.67 -15.51
N LYS A 116 -0.16 9.14 -16.37
CA LYS A 116 1.12 9.74 -15.99
C LYS A 116 0.98 10.93 -15.04
N GLU A 117 0.07 11.84 -15.36
CA GLU A 117 -0.16 13.08 -14.60
C GLU A 117 -0.70 12.77 -13.19
N VAL A 118 -1.60 11.79 -13.07
CA VAL A 118 -2.09 11.31 -11.77
C VAL A 118 -0.94 10.74 -10.94
N ARG A 119 -0.07 9.94 -11.57
CA ARG A 119 1.09 9.40 -10.89
C ARG A 119 2.01 10.50 -10.39
N SER A 120 2.37 11.45 -11.28
CA SER A 120 3.24 12.57 -10.91
C SER A 120 2.69 13.37 -9.73
N PHE A 121 1.37 13.64 -9.74
CA PHE A 121 0.69 14.33 -8.66
C PHE A 121 0.78 13.55 -7.33
N LEU A 122 0.45 12.26 -7.35
CA LEU A 122 0.46 11.44 -6.14
C LEU A 122 1.87 11.16 -5.62
N VAL A 123 2.83 10.92 -6.51
CA VAL A 123 4.25 10.71 -6.14
C VAL A 123 4.81 11.95 -5.43
N ALA A 124 4.52 13.16 -5.92
CA ALA A 124 4.95 14.38 -5.24
C ALA A 124 4.39 14.48 -3.81
N GLY A 125 3.11 14.15 -3.61
CA GLY A 125 2.49 14.08 -2.28
C GLY A 125 3.13 13.02 -1.39
N GLN A 126 3.41 11.84 -1.94
CA GLN A 126 4.06 10.73 -1.21
C GLN A 126 5.48 11.11 -0.78
N GLN A 127 6.26 11.75 -1.65
CA GLN A 127 7.62 12.22 -1.34
C GLN A 127 7.62 13.25 -0.21
N ALA A 128 6.70 14.20 -0.24
CA ALA A 128 6.54 15.19 0.82
C ALA A 128 6.24 14.55 2.19
N MET A 129 5.46 13.45 2.22
CA MET A 129 5.18 12.72 3.47
C MET A 129 6.43 12.05 4.05
N GLY A 130 7.43 11.73 3.24
CA GLY A 130 8.66 11.06 3.68
C GLY A 130 9.80 11.99 4.06
N GLU A 131 9.68 13.32 3.94
CA GLU A 131 10.76 14.27 4.21
C GLU A 131 11.35 14.15 5.63
N GLN A 132 10.52 13.84 6.60
CA GLN A 132 10.94 13.69 8.01
C GLN A 132 11.42 12.28 8.34
N LYS A 133 11.40 11.34 7.39
CA LYS A 133 11.62 9.90 7.62
C LYS A 133 10.67 9.32 8.68
N GLY A 134 11.01 8.17 9.28
CA GLY A 134 10.11 7.53 10.23
C GLY A 134 8.78 7.09 9.59
N ILE A 135 8.86 6.58 8.38
CA ILE A 135 7.69 6.22 7.56
C ILE A 135 7.82 4.80 6.99
N VAL A 136 6.71 4.08 6.99
CA VAL A 136 6.54 2.82 6.23
C VAL A 136 5.48 3.07 5.18
N MET A 137 5.86 2.98 3.92
CA MET A 137 4.97 3.23 2.79
C MET A 137 4.83 1.98 1.93
N ASP A 138 3.61 1.54 1.64
CA ASP A 138 3.36 0.41 0.76
C ASP A 138 2.76 0.81 -0.58
N GLY A 139 3.21 0.13 -1.63
CA GLY A 139 2.77 0.42 -3.00
C GLY A 139 3.23 -0.57 -4.05
N ARG A 140 3.66 -0.05 -5.20
CA ARG A 140 4.16 -0.84 -6.35
C ARG A 140 5.52 -0.36 -6.86
N ASP A 141 5.88 0.87 -6.55
CA ASP A 141 7.05 1.56 -7.07
C ASP A 141 7.67 2.49 -6.02
N ILE A 142 7.45 2.16 -4.75
CA ILE A 142 7.93 3.00 -3.65
C ILE A 142 9.46 3.00 -3.64
N GLY A 143 10.09 1.83 -3.67
CA GLY A 143 11.54 1.68 -3.65
C GLY A 143 12.23 1.96 -4.99
N THR A 144 11.46 2.12 -6.10
CA THR A 144 12.05 2.38 -7.42
C THR A 144 11.83 3.82 -7.90
N VAL A 145 10.74 4.48 -7.48
CA VAL A 145 10.34 5.81 -7.97
C VAL A 145 10.09 6.80 -6.85
N VAL A 146 9.30 6.45 -5.84
CA VAL A 146 8.93 7.38 -4.77
C VAL A 146 10.14 7.67 -3.88
N PHE A 147 10.77 6.62 -3.35
CA PHE A 147 11.95 6.68 -2.50
C PHE A 147 13.06 5.75 -3.01
N PRO A 148 13.72 6.10 -4.12
CA PRO A 148 14.79 5.26 -4.67
C PRO A 148 16.00 5.13 -3.73
N ASN A 149 16.11 6.01 -2.75
CA ASN A 149 17.15 6.02 -1.73
C ASN A 149 16.61 5.62 -0.34
N ALA A 150 15.48 4.92 -0.26
CA ALA A 150 14.97 4.39 1.02
C ALA A 150 16.00 3.45 1.64
N GLU A 151 16.21 3.58 2.95
CA GLU A 151 17.21 2.79 3.70
C GLU A 151 16.82 1.32 3.79
N LEU A 152 15.52 1.03 3.77
CA LEU A 152 15.02 -0.34 3.70
C LEU A 152 13.98 -0.48 2.61
N LYS A 153 14.23 -1.41 1.69
CA LYS A 153 13.29 -1.77 0.63
C LYS A 153 12.92 -3.24 0.74
N LEU A 154 11.63 -3.51 0.84
CA LEU A 154 11.05 -4.84 0.89
C LEU A 154 10.25 -5.08 -0.39
N PHE A 155 10.46 -6.22 -1.03
CA PHE A 155 9.65 -6.66 -2.16
C PHE A 155 8.89 -7.93 -1.77
N LEU A 156 7.58 -7.78 -1.49
CA LEU A 156 6.75 -8.90 -1.08
C LEU A 156 6.18 -9.62 -2.30
N THR A 157 6.30 -10.94 -2.28
CA THR A 157 5.74 -11.82 -3.29
C THR A 157 5.05 -13.03 -2.66
N ALA A 158 4.14 -13.62 -3.42
CA ALA A 158 3.57 -14.93 -3.19
C ALA A 158 3.05 -15.48 -4.52
N SER A 159 2.85 -16.80 -4.64
CA SER A 159 2.29 -17.36 -5.88
C SER A 159 0.93 -16.77 -6.22
N PRO A 160 0.57 -16.66 -7.50
CA PRO A 160 -0.72 -16.13 -7.93
C PRO A 160 -1.90 -16.84 -7.27
N GLU A 161 -1.81 -18.17 -7.11
CA GLU A 161 -2.84 -19.02 -6.50
C GLU A 161 -3.05 -18.66 -5.02
N VAL A 162 -1.95 -18.51 -4.26
CA VAL A 162 -2.01 -18.12 -2.84
C VAL A 162 -2.62 -16.73 -2.68
N ARG A 163 -2.26 -15.79 -3.56
CA ARG A 163 -2.81 -14.43 -3.54
C ARG A 163 -4.29 -14.40 -3.93
N ALA A 164 -4.67 -15.19 -4.93
CA ALA A 164 -6.07 -15.37 -5.32
C ALA A 164 -6.89 -16.01 -4.20
N GLU A 165 -6.34 -17.00 -3.49
CA GLU A 165 -7.01 -17.62 -2.34
C GLU A 165 -7.22 -16.64 -1.18
N ARG A 166 -6.21 -15.81 -0.87
CA ARG A 166 -6.33 -14.75 0.15
C ARG A 166 -7.44 -13.77 -0.24
N ARG A 167 -7.47 -13.36 -1.50
CA ARG A 167 -8.50 -12.44 -2.02
C ARG A 167 -9.89 -13.07 -2.02
N PHE A 168 -10.00 -14.32 -2.41
CA PHE A 168 -11.23 -15.08 -2.40
C PHE A 168 -11.85 -15.14 -0.98
N LYS A 169 -11.03 -15.50 0.02
CA LYS A 169 -11.45 -15.51 1.44
C LYS A 169 -11.87 -14.13 1.94
N GLU A 170 -11.16 -13.07 1.50
CA GLU A 170 -11.52 -11.69 1.85
C GLU A 170 -12.90 -11.29 1.30
N LEU A 171 -13.21 -11.65 0.04
CA LEU A 171 -14.50 -11.38 -0.58
C LEU A 171 -15.63 -12.16 0.10
N GLN A 172 -15.40 -13.44 0.40
CA GLN A 172 -16.35 -14.26 1.16
C GLN A 172 -16.64 -13.66 2.55
N ALA A 173 -15.61 -13.20 3.25
CA ALA A 173 -15.77 -12.57 4.57
C ALA A 173 -16.58 -11.26 4.52
N LYS A 174 -16.66 -10.61 3.35
CA LYS A 174 -17.51 -9.43 3.10
C LYS A 174 -18.94 -9.80 2.69
N GLY A 175 -19.28 -11.11 2.63
CA GLY A 175 -20.59 -11.59 2.22
C GLY A 175 -20.79 -11.67 0.71
N GLU A 176 -19.72 -11.53 -0.08
CA GLU A 176 -19.79 -11.74 -1.53
C GLU A 176 -19.72 -13.23 -1.88
N ASN A 177 -20.18 -13.61 -3.07
CA ASN A 177 -20.11 -14.98 -3.60
C ASN A 177 -19.11 -15.06 -4.77
N PRO A 178 -17.80 -14.95 -4.52
CA PRO A 178 -16.80 -14.96 -5.59
C PRO A 178 -16.66 -16.36 -6.21
N VAL A 179 -16.27 -16.41 -7.50
CA VAL A 179 -15.83 -17.61 -8.18
C VAL A 179 -14.30 -17.61 -8.21
N PHE A 180 -13.66 -18.65 -7.65
CA PHE A 180 -12.19 -18.67 -7.50
C PHE A 180 -11.45 -18.49 -8.84
N ALA A 181 -11.92 -19.12 -9.92
CA ALA A 181 -11.31 -18.98 -11.24
C ALA A 181 -11.34 -17.52 -11.75
N GLU A 182 -12.38 -16.78 -11.44
CA GLU A 182 -12.48 -15.35 -11.79
C GLU A 182 -11.52 -14.51 -10.93
N VAL A 183 -11.47 -14.76 -9.63
CA VAL A 183 -10.53 -14.07 -8.72
C VAL A 183 -9.09 -14.31 -9.13
N LEU A 184 -8.73 -15.54 -9.55
CA LEU A 184 -7.39 -15.86 -10.04
C LEU A 184 -7.07 -15.11 -11.34
N ARG A 185 -8.03 -15.11 -12.30
CA ARG A 185 -7.87 -14.35 -13.54
C ARG A 185 -7.68 -12.86 -13.27
N ASP A 186 -8.54 -12.26 -12.44
CA ASP A 186 -8.44 -10.85 -12.08
C ASP A 186 -7.12 -10.51 -11.38
N THR A 187 -6.61 -11.43 -10.56
CA THR A 187 -5.29 -11.31 -9.92
C THR A 187 -4.18 -11.25 -10.96
N ASN A 188 -4.19 -12.18 -11.94
CA ASN A 188 -3.20 -12.23 -13.01
C ASN A 188 -3.30 -11.00 -13.94
N ASP A 189 -4.51 -10.59 -14.31
CA ASP A 189 -4.73 -9.42 -15.15
C ASP A 189 -4.23 -8.13 -14.47
N ARG A 190 -4.41 -8.03 -13.17
CA ARG A 190 -3.90 -6.92 -12.39
C ARG A 190 -2.38 -6.91 -12.32
N ASP A 191 -1.77 -8.07 -12.09
CA ASP A 191 -0.31 -8.21 -12.08
C ASP A 191 0.28 -7.84 -13.45
N TYR A 192 -0.37 -8.28 -14.52
CA TYR A 192 0.04 -7.92 -15.87
C TYR A 192 -0.02 -6.38 -16.08
N ARG A 193 -1.12 -5.74 -15.70
CA ARG A 193 -1.21 -4.27 -15.77
C ARG A 193 -0.15 -3.57 -14.93
N ASP A 194 0.03 -4.00 -13.67
CA ASP A 194 0.99 -3.37 -12.75
C ASP A 194 2.43 -3.51 -13.27
N THR A 195 2.79 -4.63 -13.89
CA THR A 195 4.15 -4.90 -14.40
C THR A 195 4.43 -4.37 -15.79
N HIS A 196 3.39 -4.15 -16.62
CA HIS A 196 3.53 -3.73 -18.04
C HIS A 196 3.06 -2.31 -18.30
N ARG A 197 2.60 -1.57 -17.31
CA ARG A 197 2.26 -0.15 -17.51
C ARG A 197 3.50 0.64 -17.93
N ALA A 198 3.31 1.63 -18.82
CA ALA A 198 4.39 2.45 -19.37
C ALA A 198 5.09 3.28 -18.29
N GLU A 199 4.32 3.83 -17.34
CA GLU A 199 4.83 4.69 -16.28
C GLU A 199 5.02 3.90 -14.98
N SER A 200 6.26 3.89 -14.46
CA SER A 200 6.63 3.30 -13.15
C SER A 200 6.07 1.88 -12.96
N PRO A 201 6.36 0.91 -13.83
CA PRO A 201 5.86 -0.45 -13.67
C PRO A 201 6.34 -1.06 -12.34
N LEU A 202 5.54 -1.99 -11.80
CA LEU A 202 5.95 -2.78 -10.66
C LEU A 202 7.23 -3.56 -11.02
N ARG A 203 8.32 -3.20 -10.37
CA ARG A 203 9.62 -3.87 -10.48
C ARG A 203 10.28 -3.95 -9.11
N GLN A 204 11.00 -5.03 -8.88
CA GLN A 204 11.86 -5.13 -7.72
C GLN A 204 13.01 -4.12 -7.87
N ALA A 205 13.28 -3.31 -6.84
CA ALA A 205 14.49 -2.51 -6.78
C ALA A 205 15.71 -3.43 -6.60
N GLU A 206 16.86 -3.06 -7.15
CA GLU A 206 18.07 -3.90 -7.13
C GLU A 206 18.54 -4.22 -5.70
N ASP A 207 18.35 -3.29 -4.79
CA ASP A 207 18.69 -3.38 -3.37
C ASP A 207 17.51 -3.82 -2.47
N ALA A 208 16.37 -4.23 -3.06
CA ALA A 208 15.23 -4.69 -2.29
C ALA A 208 15.42 -6.13 -1.79
N ILE A 209 15.12 -6.34 -0.51
CA ILE A 209 15.04 -7.67 0.09
C ILE A 209 13.72 -8.31 -0.32
N VAL A 210 13.80 -9.45 -1.01
CA VAL A 210 12.63 -10.21 -1.43
C VAL A 210 12.11 -11.06 -0.28
N VAL A 211 10.83 -10.98 -0.02
CA VAL A 211 10.13 -11.82 0.97
C VAL A 211 9.03 -12.58 0.26
N ASP A 212 9.29 -13.85 -0.06
CA ASP A 212 8.25 -14.77 -0.55
C ASP A 212 7.51 -15.35 0.66
N ASN A 213 6.26 -14.94 0.79
CA ASN A 213 5.41 -15.34 1.90
C ASN A 213 4.36 -16.41 1.51
N SER A 214 4.60 -17.15 0.42
CA SER A 214 3.67 -18.18 -0.07
C SER A 214 3.38 -19.26 0.98
N GLN A 215 4.40 -19.62 1.79
CA GLN A 215 4.32 -20.69 2.78
C GLN A 215 4.39 -20.19 4.23
N MET A 216 4.44 -18.88 4.44
CA MET A 216 4.58 -18.30 5.78
C MET A 216 3.22 -18.04 6.44
N THR A 217 3.12 -18.32 7.72
CA THR A 217 2.07 -17.78 8.58
C THR A 217 2.24 -16.27 8.73
N ARG A 218 1.24 -15.59 9.27
CA ARG A 218 1.33 -14.14 9.53
C ARG A 218 2.37 -13.83 10.60
N GLU A 219 2.50 -14.68 11.59
CA GLU A 219 3.44 -14.58 12.69
C GLU A 219 4.87 -14.73 12.18
N GLU A 220 5.19 -15.82 11.48
CA GLU A 220 6.51 -16.08 10.88
C GLU A 220 6.94 -14.93 9.94
N GLN A 221 6.00 -14.45 9.13
CA GLN A 221 6.26 -13.33 8.23
C GLN A 221 6.61 -12.05 8.99
N MET A 222 5.90 -11.76 10.07
CA MET A 222 6.15 -10.55 10.85
C MET A 222 7.47 -10.64 11.61
N GLU A 223 7.78 -11.78 12.22
CA GLU A 223 9.07 -12.02 12.89
C GLU A 223 10.23 -11.82 11.91
N HIS A 224 10.14 -12.42 10.73
CA HIS A 224 11.17 -12.27 9.70
C HIS A 224 11.38 -10.81 9.26
N ILE A 225 10.30 -10.05 9.10
CA ILE A 225 10.38 -8.63 8.70
C ILE A 225 10.93 -7.74 9.82
N ILE A 226 10.59 -8.02 11.08
CA ILE A 226 11.18 -7.33 12.24
C ILE A 226 12.69 -7.56 12.28
N GLU A 227 13.16 -8.80 12.08
CA GLU A 227 14.59 -9.09 12.04
C GLU A 227 15.32 -8.31 10.93
N ILE A 228 14.70 -8.20 9.75
CA ILE A 228 15.25 -7.41 8.65
C ILE A 228 15.33 -5.93 9.03
N PHE A 229 14.24 -5.38 9.59
CA PHE A 229 14.18 -3.99 10.02
C PHE A 229 15.21 -3.67 11.10
N ASP A 230 15.33 -4.50 12.13
CA ASP A 230 16.27 -4.30 13.22
C ASP A 230 17.74 -4.33 12.75
N ARG A 231 18.04 -5.12 11.72
CA ARG A 231 19.37 -5.12 11.08
C ARG A 231 19.63 -3.84 10.29
N ALA A 232 18.63 -3.32 9.61
CA ALA A 232 18.74 -2.11 8.79
C ALA A 232 18.83 -0.82 9.62
N THR A 233 18.44 -0.87 10.90
CA THR A 233 18.37 0.29 11.80
C THR A 233 19.45 0.30 12.88
N ARG A 234 20.32 -0.72 12.92
CA ARG A 234 21.52 -0.78 13.78
C ARG A 234 22.66 0.05 13.20
#